data_91182196c80088b53a719790f7d84cea
#
_entry.id   91182196c80088b53a719790f7d84cea
#
_cell.length_a   1.000
_cell.length_b   1.000
_cell.length_c   1.000
_cell.angle_alpha   90.00
_cell.angle_beta   90.00
_cell.angle_gamma   90.00
#
_symmetry.space_group_name_H-M   'P 1'
#
loop_
_entity.id
_entity.type
_entity.pdbx_description
1 polymer ?
#
loop_
_entity_poly.entity_id
_entity_poly.type
_entity_poly.pdbx_seq_one_letter_code
_entity_poly.pdbx_strand_id
1 'polypeptide(L)'
;MRLILALLVIFIPAVATADGLSRRMGCDSWANDIHPTEWGWAVRDCVEQGRYDTAIKAFFAYNSYILFDQQRVRDESAHVVKDELNVWIFSGYSRDQFNALKPYTAEMRAREGAFYTATCAALHRLGPPAYRPQYMIKRGMIPRKSEEDWQVEGFAPSAAWQEALEINGC
;
A
#
# COMPACT_ATOMS: atom_id res chain seq x y z
N MET A 1 32.41 -39.84 41.77
CA MET A 1 32.81 -38.58 41.11
C MET A 1 31.84 -38.35 39.99
N ARG A 2 30.83 -37.48 40.18
CA ARG A 2 29.78 -37.18 39.17
C ARG A 2 30.15 -35.84 38.49
N LEU A 3 30.51 -35.87 37.22
CA LEU A 3 30.67 -34.68 36.38
C LEU A 3 29.31 -34.12 36.04
N ILE A 4 29.02 -32.89 36.48
CA ILE A 4 27.87 -32.09 36.05
C ILE A 4 28.34 -31.28 34.86
N LEU A 5 27.83 -31.63 33.64
CA LEU A 5 28.02 -30.84 32.41
C LEU A 5 27.01 -29.68 32.44
N ALA A 6 27.49 -28.46 32.68
CA ALA A 6 26.67 -27.27 32.59
C ALA A 6 26.54 -26.88 31.10
N LEU A 7 25.32 -26.99 30.54
CA LEU A 7 24.98 -26.48 29.20
C LEU A 7 24.85 -24.94 29.31
N LEU A 8 25.80 -24.26 28.68
CA LEU A 8 25.75 -22.81 28.52
C LEU A 8 24.80 -22.50 27.35
N VAL A 9 23.57 -22.06 27.61
CA VAL A 9 22.64 -21.56 26.62
C VAL A 9 23.03 -20.13 26.25
N ILE A 10 23.66 -19.95 25.07
CA ILE A 10 23.99 -18.64 24.54
C ILE A 10 22.70 -18.04 23.95
N PHE A 11 22.08 -17.10 24.66
CA PHE A 11 21.03 -16.24 24.08
C PHE A 11 21.68 -15.26 23.11
N ILE A 12 21.54 -15.51 21.81
CA ILE A 12 21.87 -14.52 20.78
C ILE A 12 20.64 -13.62 20.66
N PRO A 13 20.73 -12.31 21.01
CA PRO A 13 19.64 -11.38 20.74
C PRO A 13 19.51 -11.26 19.21
N ALA A 14 18.32 -11.57 18.68
CA ALA A 14 18.00 -11.28 17.30
C ALA A 14 18.01 -9.75 17.13
N VAL A 15 19.05 -9.23 16.51
CA VAL A 15 19.11 -7.84 16.07
C VAL A 15 18.10 -7.73 14.92
N ALA A 16 16.93 -7.18 15.22
CA ALA A 16 15.99 -6.76 14.19
C ALA A 16 16.65 -5.59 13.44
N THR A 17 17.24 -5.88 12.29
CA THR A 17 17.68 -4.86 11.35
C THR A 17 16.43 -4.23 10.77
N ALA A 18 16.05 -3.06 11.30
CA ALA A 18 15.03 -2.19 10.76
C ALA A 18 15.58 -1.45 9.52
N ASP A 19 16.04 -2.20 8.53
CA ASP A 19 16.26 -1.67 7.20
C ASP A 19 14.92 -1.71 6.47
N GLY A 20 14.36 -0.52 6.22
CA GLY A 20 13.08 -0.29 5.56
C GLY A 20 13.07 -0.71 4.08
N LEU A 21 13.43 -1.93 3.79
CA LEU A 21 13.11 -2.60 2.54
C LEU A 21 11.62 -2.95 2.60
N SER A 22 10.82 -2.27 1.78
CA SER A 22 9.42 -2.63 1.59
C SER A 22 9.33 -4.14 1.36
N ARG A 23 8.61 -4.81 2.24
CA ARG A 23 8.39 -6.26 2.15
C ARG A 23 7.78 -6.55 0.79
N ARG A 24 8.42 -7.39 -0.01
CA ARG A 24 7.87 -7.83 -1.29
C ARG A 24 6.62 -8.65 -0.99
N MET A 25 5.47 -8.12 -1.35
CA MET A 25 4.19 -8.76 -1.15
C MET A 25 3.77 -9.55 -2.36
N GLY A 26 3.29 -10.75 -2.11
CA GLY A 26 2.65 -11.57 -3.14
C GLY A 26 1.22 -11.12 -3.43
N CYS A 27 0.70 -11.60 -4.54
CA CYS A 27 -0.60 -11.29 -5.10
C CYS A 27 -1.81 -11.53 -4.15
N ASP A 28 -1.68 -12.40 -3.14
CA ASP A 28 -2.79 -12.85 -2.29
C ASP A 28 -2.86 -12.16 -0.92
N SER A 29 -2.00 -11.21 -0.64
CA SER A 29 -1.93 -10.57 0.67
C SER A 29 -2.82 -9.33 0.73
N TRP A 30 -3.79 -9.32 1.66
CA TRP A 30 -4.75 -8.23 1.86
C TRP A 30 -4.87 -7.90 3.34
N ALA A 31 -4.33 -6.74 3.76
CA ALA A 31 -4.43 -6.23 5.12
C ALA A 31 -4.32 -4.70 5.14
N ASN A 32 -4.83 -4.05 6.17
CA ASN A 32 -4.82 -2.59 6.27
C ASN A 32 -3.52 -1.99 6.82
N ASP A 33 -2.58 -2.82 7.22
CA ASP A 33 -1.22 -2.44 7.63
C ASP A 33 -0.22 -2.44 6.47
N ILE A 34 -0.68 -2.76 5.26
CA ILE A 34 0.14 -2.85 4.05
C ILE A 34 0.35 -1.46 3.46
N HIS A 35 1.62 -1.08 3.24
CA HIS A 35 1.99 0.20 2.65
C HIS A 35 1.71 0.25 1.13
N PRO A 36 1.43 1.43 0.54
CA PRO A 36 1.27 1.58 -0.91
C PRO A 36 2.43 1.02 -1.74
N THR A 37 3.67 1.10 -1.25
CA THR A 37 4.82 0.49 -1.94
C THR A 37 4.72 -1.04 -2.00
N GLU A 38 4.18 -1.66 -0.96
CA GLU A 38 3.96 -3.12 -0.89
C GLU A 38 2.76 -3.53 -1.76
N TRP A 39 1.69 -2.74 -1.77
CA TRP A 39 0.58 -2.91 -2.71
C TRP A 39 1.05 -2.82 -4.16
N GLY A 40 1.98 -1.92 -4.47
CA GLY A 40 2.60 -1.82 -5.79
C GLY A 40 3.33 -3.11 -6.19
N TRP A 41 4.03 -3.77 -5.26
CA TRP A 41 4.62 -5.09 -5.49
C TRP A 41 3.55 -6.15 -5.74
N ALA A 42 2.44 -6.16 -4.99
CA ALA A 42 1.35 -7.09 -5.20
C ALA A 42 0.72 -6.92 -6.60
N VAL A 43 0.54 -5.69 -7.07
CA VAL A 43 0.06 -5.41 -8.45
C VAL A 43 0.99 -6.05 -9.47
N ARG A 44 2.31 -5.82 -9.36
CA ARG A 44 3.29 -6.36 -10.30
C ARG A 44 3.32 -7.88 -10.29
N ASP A 45 3.34 -8.49 -9.11
CA ASP A 45 3.33 -9.95 -8.94
C ASP A 45 2.08 -10.58 -9.54
N CYS A 46 0.90 -9.97 -9.34
CA CYS A 46 -0.34 -10.43 -9.95
C CYS A 46 -0.30 -10.37 -11.50
N VAL A 47 0.25 -9.30 -12.06
CA VAL A 47 0.42 -9.16 -13.52
C VAL A 47 1.39 -10.21 -14.06
N GLU A 48 2.51 -10.45 -13.38
CA GLU A 48 3.47 -11.49 -13.76
C GLU A 48 2.86 -12.89 -13.75
N GLN A 49 1.91 -13.16 -12.83
CA GLN A 49 1.18 -14.42 -12.73
C GLN A 49 -0.03 -14.50 -13.68
N GLY A 50 -0.34 -13.46 -14.46
CA GLY A 50 -1.52 -13.41 -15.33
C GLY A 50 -2.86 -13.23 -14.58
N ARG A 51 -2.83 -12.86 -13.30
CA ARG A 51 -3.99 -12.65 -12.42
C ARG A 51 -4.46 -11.20 -12.49
N TYR A 52 -4.94 -10.79 -13.66
CA TYR A 52 -5.22 -9.40 -13.99
C TYR A 52 -6.37 -8.79 -13.19
N ASP A 53 -7.39 -9.58 -12.85
CA ASP A 53 -8.47 -9.17 -11.94
C ASP A 53 -7.93 -8.80 -10.55
N THR A 54 -7.09 -9.66 -9.97
CA THR A 54 -6.48 -9.43 -8.67
C THR A 54 -5.48 -8.26 -8.73
N ALA A 55 -4.76 -8.11 -9.83
CA ALA A 55 -3.88 -6.96 -10.06
C ALA A 55 -4.63 -5.63 -10.02
N ILE A 56 -5.81 -5.54 -10.67
CA ILE A 56 -6.61 -4.32 -10.64
C ILE A 56 -7.22 -4.08 -9.25
N LYS A 57 -7.68 -5.10 -8.55
CA LYS A 57 -8.12 -4.95 -7.14
C LYS A 57 -7.00 -4.40 -6.26
N ALA A 58 -5.79 -4.98 -6.36
CA ALA A 58 -4.62 -4.53 -5.60
C ALA A 58 -4.24 -3.07 -5.97
N PHE A 59 -4.37 -2.69 -7.25
CA PHE A 59 -4.13 -1.32 -7.69
C PHE A 59 -5.14 -0.34 -7.10
N PHE A 60 -6.41 -0.71 -7.01
CA PHE A 60 -7.43 0.12 -6.35
C PHE A 60 -7.19 0.23 -4.84
N ALA A 61 -6.73 -0.83 -4.16
CA ALA A 61 -6.30 -0.74 -2.77
C ALA A 61 -5.10 0.21 -2.60
N TYR A 62 -4.06 0.04 -3.42
CA TYR A 62 -2.93 0.96 -3.49
C TYR A 62 -3.37 2.41 -3.65
N ASN A 63 -4.25 2.68 -4.63
CA ASN A 63 -4.68 4.04 -4.95
C ASN A 63 -5.53 4.65 -3.82
N SER A 64 -6.42 3.87 -3.18
CA SER A 64 -7.19 4.34 -2.03
C SER A 64 -6.29 4.70 -0.84
N TYR A 65 -5.27 3.88 -0.57
CA TYR A 65 -4.35 4.12 0.53
C TYR A 65 -3.45 5.33 0.29
N ILE A 66 -2.95 5.53 -0.94
CA ILE A 66 -2.13 6.70 -1.22
C ILE A 66 -2.95 8.00 -1.23
N LEU A 67 -4.22 7.96 -1.67
CA LEU A 67 -5.15 9.08 -1.55
C LEU A 67 -5.44 9.43 -0.09
N PHE A 68 -5.65 8.44 0.76
CA PHE A 68 -5.78 8.64 2.20
C PHE A 68 -4.52 9.25 2.82
N ASP A 69 -3.33 8.77 2.41
CA ASP A 69 -2.05 9.29 2.89
C ASP A 69 -1.81 10.73 2.46
N GLN A 70 -2.23 11.12 1.26
CA GLN A 70 -2.19 12.51 0.79
C GLN A 70 -3.05 13.44 1.66
N GLN A 71 -4.19 12.97 2.17
CA GLN A 71 -5.04 13.77 3.05
C GLN A 71 -4.46 13.93 4.46
N ARG A 72 -3.68 12.96 4.96
CA ARG A 72 -3.13 13.01 6.32
C ARG A 72 -1.71 13.56 6.41
N VAL A 73 -0.92 13.55 5.32
CA VAL A 73 0.44 14.09 5.31
C VAL A 73 0.39 15.58 4.97
N ARG A 74 0.80 16.41 5.93
CA ARG A 74 0.71 17.88 5.85
C ARG A 74 1.57 18.49 4.76
N ASP A 75 2.73 17.89 4.48
CA ASP A 75 3.66 18.38 3.46
C ASP A 75 3.21 17.91 2.07
N GLU A 76 2.50 18.77 1.34
CA GLU A 76 1.99 18.47 0.00
C GLU A 76 3.11 18.19 -1.01
N SER A 77 4.34 18.68 -0.78
CA SER A 77 5.47 18.35 -1.66
C SER A 77 5.80 16.85 -1.65
N ALA A 78 5.42 16.14 -0.57
CA ALA A 78 5.56 14.69 -0.46
C ALA A 78 4.61 13.91 -1.37
N HIS A 79 3.53 14.53 -1.85
CA HIS A 79 2.49 13.86 -2.64
C HIS A 79 2.98 13.40 -4.02
N VAL A 80 4.10 13.94 -4.51
CA VAL A 80 4.77 13.51 -5.75
C VAL A 80 5.10 12.00 -5.76
N VAL A 81 5.23 11.38 -4.59
CA VAL A 81 5.51 9.94 -4.47
C VAL A 81 4.45 9.07 -5.14
N LYS A 82 3.20 9.56 -5.25
CA LYS A 82 2.13 8.87 -5.97
C LYS A 82 2.48 8.67 -7.44
N ASP A 83 2.95 9.72 -8.09
CA ASP A 83 3.29 9.66 -9.51
C ASP A 83 4.52 8.78 -9.75
N GLU A 84 5.53 8.88 -8.87
CA GLU A 84 6.71 8.01 -8.92
C GLU A 84 6.32 6.53 -8.81
N LEU A 85 5.44 6.19 -7.86
CA LEU A 85 4.98 4.82 -7.66
C LEU A 85 4.11 4.34 -8.82
N ASN A 86 3.24 5.19 -9.38
CA ASN A 86 2.45 4.85 -10.56
C ASN A 86 3.35 4.51 -11.76
N VAL A 87 4.35 5.34 -12.04
CA VAL A 87 5.33 5.06 -13.10
C VAL A 87 6.03 3.74 -12.85
N TRP A 88 6.48 3.51 -11.63
CA TRP A 88 7.16 2.27 -11.26
C TRP A 88 6.26 1.03 -11.37
N ILE A 89 5.01 1.07 -10.88
CA ILE A 89 4.06 -0.06 -10.93
C ILE A 89 3.85 -0.52 -12.37
N PHE A 90 3.67 0.41 -13.29
CA PHE A 90 3.34 0.10 -14.68
C PHE A 90 4.56 0.00 -15.61
N SER A 91 5.77 0.26 -15.11
CA SER A 91 6.98 0.15 -15.91
C SER A 91 7.27 -1.29 -16.32
N GLY A 92 7.61 -1.48 -17.58
CA GLY A 92 8.03 -2.78 -18.12
C GLY A 92 6.90 -3.73 -18.52
N TYR A 93 5.63 -3.34 -18.38
CA TYR A 93 4.54 -4.17 -18.89
C TYR A 93 4.50 -4.20 -20.42
N SER A 94 4.25 -5.38 -20.97
CA SER A 94 4.02 -5.57 -22.40
C SER A 94 2.65 -5.01 -22.82
N ARG A 95 2.48 -4.81 -24.12
CA ARG A 95 1.18 -4.42 -24.71
C ARG A 95 0.08 -5.43 -24.35
N ASP A 96 0.39 -6.72 -24.33
CA ASP A 96 -0.58 -7.78 -24.04
C ASP A 96 -1.02 -7.76 -22.57
N GLN A 97 -0.10 -7.50 -21.64
CA GLN A 97 -0.43 -7.30 -20.24
C GLN A 97 -1.34 -6.07 -20.05
N PHE A 98 -1.03 -4.94 -20.70
CA PHE A 98 -1.93 -3.77 -20.67
C PHE A 98 -3.31 -4.08 -21.27
N ASN A 99 -3.38 -4.82 -22.37
CA ASN A 99 -4.66 -5.21 -22.96
C ASN A 99 -5.48 -6.12 -22.04
N ALA A 100 -4.82 -7.04 -21.33
CA ALA A 100 -5.47 -7.94 -20.38
C ALA A 100 -6.03 -7.23 -19.14
N LEU A 101 -5.48 -6.08 -18.74
CA LEU A 101 -5.99 -5.26 -17.64
C LEU A 101 -7.25 -4.45 -18.04
N LYS A 102 -7.45 -4.16 -19.33
CA LYS A 102 -8.51 -3.25 -19.83
C LYS A 102 -9.95 -3.65 -19.41
N PRO A 103 -10.39 -4.92 -19.48
CA PRO A 103 -11.75 -5.27 -19.08
C PRO A 103 -12.07 -4.87 -17.65
N TYR A 104 -11.18 -5.16 -16.71
CA TYR A 104 -11.34 -4.85 -15.31
C TYR A 104 -11.28 -3.35 -14.99
N THR A 105 -10.39 -2.62 -15.66
CA THR A 105 -10.34 -1.16 -15.52
C THR A 105 -11.57 -0.49 -16.14
N ALA A 106 -12.18 -1.08 -17.18
CA ALA A 106 -13.41 -0.59 -17.79
C ALA A 106 -14.60 -0.68 -16.83
N GLU A 107 -14.80 -1.83 -16.14
CA GLU A 107 -15.85 -1.97 -15.12
C GLU A 107 -15.66 -0.96 -13.98
N MET A 108 -14.43 -0.80 -13.48
CA MET A 108 -14.15 0.18 -12.44
C MET A 108 -14.44 1.61 -12.85
N ARG A 109 -14.15 1.99 -14.11
CA ARG A 109 -14.47 3.33 -14.63
C ARG A 109 -15.97 3.54 -14.86
N ALA A 110 -16.68 2.50 -15.32
CA ALA A 110 -18.12 2.54 -15.50
C ALA A 110 -18.88 2.55 -14.16
N ARG A 111 -18.21 2.16 -13.06
CA ARG A 111 -18.78 1.99 -11.72
C ARG A 111 -19.95 1.00 -11.71
N GLU A 112 -19.85 -0.05 -12.51
CA GLU A 112 -20.88 -1.08 -12.64
C GLU A 112 -20.26 -2.45 -12.87
N GLY A 113 -21.06 -3.51 -12.71
CA GLY A 113 -20.65 -4.88 -12.90
C GLY A 113 -20.23 -5.60 -11.61
N ALA A 114 -20.09 -6.92 -11.72
CA ALA A 114 -19.79 -7.77 -10.57
C ALA A 114 -18.37 -7.55 -10.02
N PHE A 115 -17.42 -7.28 -10.90
CA PHE A 115 -16.04 -7.01 -10.52
C PHE A 115 -15.92 -5.69 -9.73
N TYR A 116 -16.57 -4.62 -10.22
CA TYR A 116 -16.64 -3.34 -9.51
C TYR A 116 -17.25 -3.50 -8.11
N THR A 117 -18.44 -4.12 -8.03
CA THR A 117 -19.14 -4.33 -6.75
C THR A 117 -18.27 -5.10 -5.76
N ALA A 118 -17.64 -6.20 -6.20
CA ALA A 118 -16.79 -7.01 -5.35
C ALA A 118 -15.52 -6.27 -4.91
N THR A 119 -14.94 -5.44 -5.77
CA THR A 119 -13.75 -4.64 -5.46
C THR A 119 -14.06 -3.59 -4.41
N CYS A 120 -15.12 -2.79 -4.60
CA CYS A 120 -15.51 -1.77 -3.63
C CYS A 120 -15.90 -2.39 -2.28
N ALA A 121 -16.63 -3.49 -2.28
CA ALA A 121 -16.94 -4.21 -1.04
C ALA A 121 -15.68 -4.72 -0.32
N ALA A 122 -14.65 -5.13 -1.05
CA ALA A 122 -13.37 -5.53 -0.46
C ALA A 122 -12.64 -4.32 0.15
N LEU A 123 -12.60 -3.17 -0.52
CA LEU A 123 -11.98 -1.93 -0.01
C LEU A 123 -12.69 -1.42 1.25
N HIS A 124 -14.02 -1.42 1.28
CA HIS A 124 -14.78 -1.06 2.48
C HIS A 124 -14.47 -1.99 3.67
N ARG A 125 -14.33 -3.30 3.44
CA ARG A 125 -13.95 -4.25 4.51
C ARG A 125 -12.52 -4.09 4.98
N LEU A 126 -11.61 -3.69 4.08
CA LEU A 126 -10.20 -3.48 4.39
C LEU A 126 -10.02 -2.33 5.40
N GLY A 127 -10.79 -1.27 5.25
CA GLY A 127 -10.76 -0.11 6.14
C GLY A 127 -9.55 0.81 5.92
N PRO A 128 -9.47 1.88 6.71
CA PRO A 128 -8.38 2.85 6.61
C PRO A 128 -7.03 2.23 6.98
N PRO A 129 -5.92 2.76 6.39
CA PRO A 129 -4.57 2.31 6.70
C PRO A 129 -4.22 2.38 8.18
N ALA A 130 -3.65 1.29 8.72
CA ALA A 130 -3.23 1.18 10.13
C ALA A 130 -1.73 1.46 10.35
N TYR A 131 -1.01 1.97 9.33
CA TYR A 131 0.43 2.27 9.40
C TYR A 131 0.72 3.78 9.42
N ARG A 132 1.95 4.17 9.79
CA ARG A 132 2.48 5.52 9.59
C ARG A 132 3.04 5.64 8.17
N PRO A 133 2.67 6.67 7.35
CA PRO A 133 3.05 6.79 5.93
C PRO A 133 4.50 7.28 5.76
N GLN A 134 5.46 6.54 6.30
CA GLN A 134 6.87 6.92 6.33
C GLN A 134 7.48 7.09 4.94
N TYR A 135 7.01 6.32 3.96
CA TYR A 135 7.43 6.40 2.56
C TYR A 135 7.11 7.77 1.94
N MET A 136 5.96 8.38 2.32
CA MET A 136 5.56 9.72 1.88
C MET A 136 6.23 10.81 2.74
N ILE A 137 6.20 10.66 4.06
CA ILE A 137 6.79 11.64 5.00
C ILE A 137 8.27 11.94 4.68
N LYS A 138 9.04 10.94 4.26
CA LYS A 138 10.46 11.08 3.90
C LYS A 138 10.68 11.85 2.58
N ARG A 139 9.67 12.00 1.74
CA ARG A 139 9.73 12.74 0.47
C ARG A 139 9.43 14.23 0.62
N GLY A 140 8.87 14.63 1.75
CA GLY A 140 8.53 16.02 2.00
C GLY A 140 9.77 16.92 2.06
N MET A 141 9.63 18.12 1.52
CA MET A 141 10.70 19.15 1.48
C MET A 141 10.57 20.16 2.62
N ILE A 142 9.43 20.20 3.31
CA ILE A 142 9.19 21.13 4.42
C ILE A 142 9.83 20.57 5.70
N PRO A 143 10.74 21.31 6.36
CA PRO A 143 11.31 20.89 7.62
C PRO A 143 10.24 20.69 8.70
N ARG A 144 10.25 19.54 9.37
CA ARG A 144 9.35 19.23 10.48
C ARG A 144 9.90 19.80 11.78
N LYS A 145 9.02 20.33 12.63
CA LYS A 145 9.40 20.86 13.94
C LYS A 145 9.61 19.74 14.98
N SER A 146 8.92 18.61 14.81
CA SER A 146 9.04 17.42 15.65
C SER A 146 8.74 16.15 14.84
N GLU A 147 8.93 14.98 15.44
CA GLU A 147 8.58 13.69 14.82
C GLU A 147 7.06 13.53 14.59
N GLU A 148 6.22 14.22 15.35
CA GLU A 148 4.77 14.20 15.24
C GLU A 148 4.23 15.22 14.22
N ASP A 149 5.05 16.20 13.82
CA ASP A 149 4.67 17.31 12.94
C ASP A 149 4.58 16.92 11.45
N TRP A 150 4.07 15.75 11.17
CA TRP A 150 3.86 15.25 9.81
C TRP A 150 2.39 15.22 9.40
N GLN A 151 1.48 15.19 10.36
CA GLN A 151 0.07 15.00 10.12
C GLN A 151 -0.68 16.34 10.05
N VAL A 152 -1.72 16.37 9.22
CA VAL A 152 -2.67 17.48 9.19
C VAL A 152 -3.37 17.61 10.54
N GLU A 153 -3.43 18.82 11.06
CA GLU A 153 -4.12 19.10 12.32
C GLU A 153 -5.63 18.79 12.22
N GLY A 154 -6.17 18.13 13.22
CA GLY A 154 -7.60 17.74 13.22
C GLY A 154 -7.96 16.66 12.20
N PHE A 155 -6.98 15.92 11.68
CA PHE A 155 -7.24 14.84 10.72
C PHE A 155 -8.29 13.84 11.22
N ALA A 156 -9.33 13.60 10.40
CA ALA A 156 -10.46 12.72 10.70
C ALA A 156 -10.35 11.42 9.87
N PRO A 157 -9.80 10.33 10.41
CA PRO A 157 -9.49 9.12 9.61
C PRO A 157 -10.69 8.51 8.89
N SER A 158 -11.84 8.43 9.55
CA SER A 158 -13.03 7.82 8.94
C SER A 158 -13.57 8.64 7.76
N ALA A 159 -13.59 9.97 7.88
CA ALA A 159 -14.03 10.86 6.80
C ALA A 159 -13.04 10.81 5.62
N ALA A 160 -11.74 10.88 5.90
CA ALA A 160 -10.69 10.81 4.91
C ALA A 160 -10.69 9.46 4.15
N TRP A 161 -11.02 8.36 4.83
CA TRP A 161 -11.13 7.06 4.17
C TRP A 161 -12.32 7.00 3.22
N GLN A 162 -13.49 7.50 3.63
CA GLN A 162 -14.66 7.57 2.76
C GLN A 162 -14.37 8.44 1.52
N GLU A 163 -13.77 9.61 1.71
CA GLU A 163 -13.36 10.48 0.61
C GLU A 163 -12.35 9.80 -0.34
N ALA A 164 -11.37 9.09 0.20
CA ALA A 164 -10.40 8.35 -0.62
C ALA A 164 -11.08 7.26 -1.47
N LEU A 165 -12.08 6.56 -0.90
CA LEU A 165 -12.88 5.58 -1.64
C LEU A 165 -13.73 6.23 -2.73
N GLU A 166 -14.42 7.36 -2.43
CA GLU A 166 -15.23 8.10 -3.40
C GLU A 166 -14.39 8.63 -4.57
N ILE A 167 -13.23 9.23 -4.29
CA ILE A 167 -12.28 9.69 -5.33
C ILE A 167 -11.83 8.52 -6.19
N ASN A 168 -11.59 7.36 -5.57
CA ASN A 168 -11.16 6.14 -6.27
C ASN A 168 -12.33 5.41 -6.97
N GLY A 169 -13.55 5.89 -6.84
CA GLY A 169 -14.73 5.40 -7.55
C GLY A 169 -15.57 4.40 -6.77
N CYS A 170 -15.31 4.22 -5.50
CA CYS A 170 -16.10 3.42 -4.56
C CYS A 170 -16.84 4.27 -3.54
#